data_435e534d4cbad34a60ba70e21f9f9eb0
#
_entry.id   435e534d4cbad34a60ba70e21f9f9eb0
#
_cell.length_a   1.000
_cell.length_b   1.000
_cell.length_c   1.000
_cell.angle_alpha   90.00
_cell.angle_beta   90.00
_cell.angle_gamma   90.00
#
_symmetry.space_group_name_H-M   'P 1'
#
loop_
_entity.id
_entity.type
_entity.pdbx_description
1 polymer ?
#
loop_
_entity_poly.entity_id
_entity_poly.type
_entity_poly.pdbx_seq_one_letter_code
_entity_poly.pdbx_strand_id
1 'polypeptide(L)'
;GLDFGAISEIRGMSRRIRDHYAGGQAFGPGFDLKRGRGGIRECEFFAQIHQLIHGGRDPALRVPATMDALHALARAGHLESDDARILVDAYRLYRTIEHRLQMVDDQQTHALPRQAEALDTVAQLHGLASGQDLLALLAPHVDAVGHLYDALDSDRPDALPQDAEALEAMLASEGFDDPLTVTQRISGWRSGQARCLRSAAAQDALEAVLPRLVLALGRSADPVSAINRLDGLIDRLPSAINLFRLLEARPQLLRVLTDILCTAPTLAADLSRRASLLDGLIDATAFDVLPDVAAIAARLRVEDGRASLEERLDRVRQLVGELRFALGVQIVVGASDPVSVAGGYARVAEAAILVVSEAVTAEFEAAHGKVPGSELIILALGRMGGGELTHASD
;
A
#
# COMPACT_ATOMS: atom_id res chain seq x y z
N GLY A 1 7.22 -15.48 1.19
CA GLY A 1 7.72 -14.15 1.53
C GLY A 1 7.06 -13.67 2.80
N LEU A 2 7.76 -12.85 3.57
CA LEU A 2 7.15 -12.19 4.73
C LEU A 2 5.96 -11.35 4.24
N ASP A 3 4.84 -11.48 4.93
CA ASP A 3 3.65 -10.67 4.72
C ASP A 3 3.98 -9.20 5.01
N PHE A 4 3.43 -8.27 4.26
CA PHE A 4 3.60 -6.83 4.50
C PHE A 4 3.15 -6.40 5.90
N GLY A 5 2.21 -7.14 6.51
CA GLY A 5 1.84 -6.99 7.91
C GLY A 5 3.03 -7.18 8.85
N ALA A 6 3.87 -8.18 8.61
CA ALA A 6 5.07 -8.44 9.41
C ALA A 6 6.12 -7.31 9.30
N ILE A 7 6.25 -6.68 8.13
CA ILE A 7 7.16 -5.54 7.93
C ILE A 7 6.65 -4.31 8.71
N SER A 8 5.35 -4.04 8.65
CA SER A 8 4.71 -2.97 9.43
C SER A 8 4.83 -3.21 10.94
N GLU A 9 4.66 -4.46 11.40
CA GLU A 9 4.85 -4.84 12.80
C GLU A 9 6.31 -4.68 13.27
N ILE A 10 7.28 -5.05 12.42
CA ILE A 10 8.72 -4.88 12.72
C ILE A 10 9.06 -3.39 12.83
N ARG A 11 8.59 -2.56 11.90
CA ARG A 11 8.74 -1.10 11.96
C ARG A 11 8.06 -0.51 13.19
N GLY A 12 6.84 -0.95 13.51
CA GLY A 12 6.11 -0.53 14.71
C GLY A 12 6.81 -0.96 16.01
N MET A 13 7.42 -2.14 16.04
CA MET A 13 8.21 -2.61 17.18
C MET A 13 9.50 -1.78 17.32
N SER A 14 10.20 -1.51 16.23
CA SER A 14 11.39 -0.67 16.21
C SER A 14 11.11 0.73 16.76
N ARG A 15 9.96 1.32 16.36
CA ARG A 15 9.51 2.63 16.85
C ARG A 15 9.22 2.61 18.35
N ARG A 16 8.45 1.62 18.85
CA ARG A 16 8.18 1.47 20.29
C ARG A 16 9.45 1.29 21.12
N ILE A 17 10.43 0.56 20.58
CA ILE A 17 11.73 0.40 21.24
C ILE A 17 12.49 1.73 21.28
N ARG A 18 12.47 2.50 20.19
CA ARG A 18 13.08 3.84 20.14
C ARG A 18 12.41 4.77 21.16
N ASP A 19 11.08 4.89 21.14
CA ASP A 19 10.31 5.77 22.04
C ASP A 19 10.55 5.42 23.52
N HIS A 20 10.65 4.13 23.81
CA HIS A 20 10.87 3.67 25.18
C HIS A 20 12.30 3.94 25.69
N TYR A 21 13.31 3.84 24.84
CA TYR A 21 14.72 3.93 25.25
C TYR A 21 15.41 5.25 24.86
N ALA A 22 14.97 5.90 23.78
CA ALA A 22 15.59 7.12 23.25
C ALA A 22 14.73 8.38 23.47
N GLY A 23 13.57 8.26 24.11
CA GLY A 23 12.64 9.36 24.31
C GLY A 23 13.27 10.59 24.95
N GLY A 24 13.73 11.53 24.11
CA GLY A 24 14.24 12.82 24.54
C GLY A 24 15.71 12.87 24.98
N GLN A 25 16.50 11.80 24.83
CA GLN A 25 17.93 11.87 25.16
C GLN A 25 18.71 12.59 24.05
N ALA A 26 19.12 13.83 24.30
CA ALA A 26 20.05 14.55 23.43
C ALA A 26 21.43 13.86 23.41
N PHE A 27 22.11 13.93 22.26
CA PHE A 27 23.49 13.44 22.15
C PHE A 27 24.43 14.29 23.05
N GLY A 28 25.25 13.60 23.83
CA GLY A 28 26.19 14.24 24.76
C GLY A 28 26.66 13.30 25.89
N PRO A 29 27.22 13.82 26.96
CA PRO A 29 27.60 13.01 28.12
C PRO A 29 26.40 12.22 28.68
N GLY A 30 26.59 10.93 28.88
CA GLY A 30 25.54 10.03 29.32
C GLY A 30 24.71 9.41 28.18
N PHE A 31 24.99 9.73 26.91
CA PHE A 31 24.30 9.17 25.74
C PHE A 31 24.48 7.65 25.66
N ASP A 32 23.40 6.91 25.53
CA ASP A 32 23.43 5.46 25.31
C ASP A 32 23.79 5.16 23.86
N LEU A 33 25.05 4.80 23.61
CA LEU A 33 25.58 4.55 22.27
C LEU A 33 24.92 3.37 21.56
N LYS A 34 24.32 2.45 22.33
CA LYS A 34 23.60 1.29 21.75
C LYS A 34 22.15 1.58 21.43
N ARG A 35 21.46 2.28 22.34
CA ARG A 35 19.99 2.44 22.30
C ARG A 35 19.56 3.85 21.91
N GLY A 36 20.45 4.84 21.99
CA GLY A 36 20.17 6.21 21.58
C GLY A 36 19.88 6.33 20.09
N ARG A 37 19.21 7.42 19.71
CA ARG A 37 18.95 7.72 18.28
C ARG A 37 20.27 7.85 17.53
N GLY A 38 20.38 7.20 16.39
CA GLY A 38 21.63 7.14 15.61
C GLY A 38 22.68 6.18 16.18
N GLY A 39 22.33 5.30 17.14
CA GLY A 39 23.25 4.37 17.78
C GLY A 39 23.38 3.01 17.09
N ILE A 40 24.12 2.10 17.75
CA ILE A 40 24.45 0.76 17.25
C ILE A 40 23.19 -0.01 16.79
N ARG A 41 22.13 0.02 17.63
CA ARG A 41 20.89 -0.71 17.33
C ARG A 41 20.22 -0.24 16.07
N GLU A 42 20.28 1.04 15.73
CA GLU A 42 19.69 1.55 14.51
C GLU A 42 20.45 1.09 13.27
N CYS A 43 21.79 0.98 13.32
CA CYS A 43 22.56 0.36 12.26
C CYS A 43 22.21 -1.13 12.08
N GLU A 44 22.06 -1.87 13.18
CA GLU A 44 21.67 -3.29 13.16
C GLU A 44 20.26 -3.48 12.59
N PHE A 45 19.29 -2.71 13.07
CA PHE A 45 17.91 -2.79 12.61
C PHE A 45 17.74 -2.33 11.15
N PHE A 46 18.49 -1.32 10.72
CA PHE A 46 18.51 -0.91 9.32
C PHE A 46 18.85 -2.08 8.40
N ALA A 47 19.94 -2.79 8.69
CA ALA A 47 20.34 -3.96 7.92
C ALA A 47 19.29 -5.08 7.99
N GLN A 48 18.79 -5.39 9.21
CA GLN A 48 17.81 -6.46 9.43
C GLN A 48 16.48 -6.20 8.75
N ILE A 49 15.96 -4.97 8.75
CA ILE A 49 14.72 -4.61 8.06
C ILE A 49 14.85 -4.90 6.57
N HIS A 50 15.94 -4.46 5.93
CA HIS A 50 16.18 -4.73 4.51
C HIS A 50 16.38 -6.22 4.22
N GLN A 51 17.07 -6.96 5.09
CA GLN A 51 17.21 -8.41 4.97
C GLN A 51 15.84 -9.12 5.05
N LEU A 52 14.95 -8.68 5.93
CA LEU A 52 13.60 -9.23 6.06
C LEU A 52 12.75 -8.93 4.81
N ILE A 53 12.86 -7.73 4.26
CA ILE A 53 12.13 -7.31 3.05
C ILE A 53 12.61 -8.09 1.82
N HIS A 54 13.91 -8.16 1.60
CA HIS A 54 14.50 -8.62 0.34
C HIS A 54 15.07 -10.04 0.42
N GLY A 55 15.54 -10.49 1.59
CA GLY A 55 16.23 -11.77 1.77
C GLY A 55 15.37 -13.01 1.52
N GLY A 56 14.03 -12.87 1.48
CA GLY A 56 13.13 -13.94 1.04
C GLY A 56 13.31 -14.30 -0.44
N ARG A 57 13.64 -13.30 -1.26
CA ARG A 57 13.85 -13.44 -2.72
C ARG A 57 15.31 -13.57 -3.10
N ASP A 58 16.21 -12.94 -2.34
CA ASP A 58 17.65 -12.98 -2.55
C ASP A 58 18.38 -13.62 -1.37
N PRO A 59 18.75 -14.91 -1.47
CA PRO A 59 19.49 -15.62 -0.42
C PRO A 59 20.88 -15.02 -0.11
N ALA A 60 21.50 -14.27 -1.02
CA ALA A 60 22.80 -13.63 -0.82
C ALA A 60 22.76 -12.53 0.26
N LEU A 61 21.55 -12.02 0.58
CA LEU A 61 21.34 -11.04 1.65
C LEU A 61 21.26 -11.68 3.06
N ARG A 62 21.20 -13.00 3.18
CA ARG A 62 21.03 -13.71 4.46
C ARG A 62 22.36 -13.90 5.20
N VAL A 63 23.10 -12.83 5.34
CA VAL A 63 24.39 -12.84 6.05
C VAL A 63 24.21 -12.36 7.49
N PRO A 64 24.85 -13.01 8.50
CA PRO A 64 24.58 -12.73 9.90
C PRO A 64 25.24 -11.46 10.44
N ALA A 65 26.40 -11.05 9.89
CA ALA A 65 27.14 -9.90 10.37
C ALA A 65 26.59 -8.60 9.77
N THR A 66 26.33 -7.59 10.61
CA THR A 66 25.72 -6.31 10.22
C THR A 66 26.47 -5.61 9.09
N MET A 67 27.80 -5.51 9.19
CA MET A 67 28.61 -4.87 8.14
C MET A 67 28.55 -5.62 6.82
N ASP A 68 28.59 -6.96 6.85
CA ASP A 68 28.48 -7.78 5.64
C ASP A 68 27.09 -7.67 5.01
N ALA A 69 26.05 -7.55 5.86
CA ALA A 69 24.69 -7.32 5.41
C ALA A 69 24.54 -5.97 4.71
N LEU A 70 25.08 -4.89 5.26
CA LEU A 70 25.08 -3.57 4.63
C LEU A 70 25.81 -3.59 3.28
N HIS A 71 26.97 -4.23 3.20
CA HIS A 71 27.70 -4.40 1.95
C HIS A 71 26.96 -5.27 0.93
N ALA A 72 26.27 -6.33 1.37
CA ALA A 72 25.46 -7.18 0.51
C ALA A 72 24.26 -6.41 -0.07
N LEU A 73 23.60 -5.59 0.75
CA LEU A 73 22.50 -4.74 0.34
C LEU A 73 22.92 -3.70 -0.71
N ALA A 74 24.10 -3.07 -0.53
CA ALA A 74 24.64 -2.13 -1.51
C ALA A 74 24.96 -2.84 -2.85
N ARG A 75 25.60 -4.00 -2.81
CA ARG A 75 25.90 -4.79 -4.02
C ARG A 75 24.64 -5.23 -4.76
N ALA A 76 23.55 -5.50 -4.04
CA ALA A 76 22.26 -5.87 -4.61
C ALA A 76 21.43 -4.68 -5.10
N GLY A 77 21.89 -3.42 -4.90
CA GLY A 77 21.19 -2.21 -5.31
C GLY A 77 19.98 -1.86 -4.42
N HIS A 78 19.93 -2.42 -3.20
CA HIS A 78 18.87 -2.11 -2.22
C HIS A 78 19.29 -1.02 -1.23
N LEU A 79 20.52 -0.55 -1.31
CA LEU A 79 21.08 0.54 -0.51
C LEU A 79 22.09 1.29 -1.35
N GLU A 80 22.08 2.61 -1.31
CA GLU A 80 23.08 3.45 -1.96
C GLU A 80 24.47 3.21 -1.34
N SER A 81 25.50 3.20 -2.18
CA SER A 81 26.86 2.87 -1.73
C SER A 81 27.40 3.82 -0.66
N ASP A 82 27.03 5.11 -0.76
CA ASP A 82 27.44 6.12 0.23
C ASP A 82 26.75 5.90 1.57
N ASP A 83 25.46 5.56 1.58
CA ASP A 83 24.69 5.27 2.80
C ASP A 83 25.23 4.00 3.47
N ALA A 84 25.55 2.97 2.69
CA ALA A 84 26.17 1.76 3.23
C ALA A 84 27.52 2.07 3.90
N ARG A 85 28.35 2.93 3.30
CA ARG A 85 29.61 3.37 3.85
C ARG A 85 29.42 4.13 5.17
N ILE A 86 28.50 5.09 5.22
CA ILE A 86 28.15 5.84 6.42
C ILE A 86 27.77 4.89 7.57
N LEU A 87 26.86 3.94 7.31
CA LEU A 87 26.40 2.98 8.31
C LEU A 87 27.51 2.04 8.78
N VAL A 88 28.37 1.56 7.89
CA VAL A 88 29.50 0.66 8.21
C VAL A 88 30.56 1.40 9.04
N ASP A 89 30.91 2.62 8.66
CA ASP A 89 31.93 3.43 9.37
C ASP A 89 31.43 3.81 10.76
N ALA A 90 30.17 4.24 10.88
CA ALA A 90 29.52 4.53 12.16
C ALA A 90 29.48 3.29 13.06
N TYR A 91 28.99 2.16 12.53
CA TYR A 91 28.89 0.90 13.29
C TYR A 91 30.25 0.46 13.82
N ARG A 92 31.30 0.50 12.97
CA ARG A 92 32.67 0.15 13.37
C ARG A 92 33.18 1.08 14.48
N LEU A 93 32.98 2.39 14.34
CA LEU A 93 33.37 3.38 15.34
C LEU A 93 32.66 3.12 16.67
N TYR A 94 31.33 2.95 16.64
CA TYR A 94 30.54 2.72 17.85
C TYR A 94 30.96 1.44 18.59
N ARG A 95 31.16 0.33 17.85
CA ARG A 95 31.62 -0.92 18.47
C ARG A 95 33.02 -0.77 19.10
N THR A 96 33.90 0.02 18.48
CA THR A 96 35.20 0.32 19.02
C THR A 96 35.09 1.12 20.33
N ILE A 97 34.23 2.13 20.37
CA ILE A 97 34.02 2.93 21.58
C ILE A 97 33.30 2.12 22.66
N GLU A 98 32.28 1.34 22.31
CA GLU A 98 31.59 0.45 23.24
C GLU A 98 32.56 -0.52 23.94
N HIS A 99 33.49 -1.15 23.20
CA HIS A 99 34.50 -2.02 23.80
C HIS A 99 35.41 -1.27 24.76
N ARG A 100 35.78 -0.02 24.44
CA ARG A 100 36.60 0.81 25.35
C ARG A 100 35.86 1.20 26.61
N LEU A 101 34.59 1.55 26.51
CA LEU A 101 33.72 1.80 27.67
C LEU A 101 33.69 0.58 28.62
N GLN A 102 33.55 -0.62 28.05
CA GLN A 102 33.49 -1.86 28.81
C GLN A 102 34.84 -2.20 29.46
N MET A 103 35.94 -1.84 28.79
CA MET A 103 37.31 -2.08 29.33
C MET A 103 37.67 -1.19 30.51
N VAL A 104 37.08 0.03 30.60
CA VAL A 104 37.41 0.98 31.70
C VAL A 104 36.88 0.48 33.04
N ASP A 105 35.64 -0.04 33.06
CA ASP A 105 34.96 -0.37 34.31
C ASP A 105 34.67 -1.88 34.48
N ASP A 106 35.12 -2.72 33.54
CA ASP A 106 34.79 -4.16 33.46
C ASP A 106 33.28 -4.43 33.63
N GLN A 107 32.43 -3.52 33.13
CA GLN A 107 30.97 -3.57 33.22
C GLN A 107 30.34 -3.56 31.83
N GLN A 108 29.23 -4.24 31.68
CA GLN A 108 28.41 -4.18 30.47
C GLN A 108 27.68 -2.82 30.38
N THR A 109 28.42 -1.74 30.15
CA THR A 109 27.85 -0.41 29.92
C THR A 109 27.84 -0.06 28.44
N HIS A 110 26.85 0.70 28.01
CA HIS A 110 26.71 1.23 26.65
C HIS A 110 26.56 2.75 26.64
N ALA A 111 26.50 3.36 27.84
CA ALA A 111 26.34 4.80 27.98
C ALA A 111 27.69 5.50 28.08
N LEU A 112 27.85 6.60 27.37
CA LEU A 112 29.02 7.48 27.55
C LEU A 112 29.03 8.01 28.98
N PRO A 113 30.21 8.12 29.61
CA PRO A 113 30.33 8.70 30.94
C PRO A 113 29.75 10.11 31.02
N ARG A 114 29.06 10.41 32.14
CA ARG A 114 28.58 11.77 32.42
C ARG A 114 29.63 12.67 32.99
N GLN A 115 30.60 12.09 33.69
CA GLN A 115 31.71 12.81 34.32
C GLN A 115 32.80 13.06 33.27
N ALA A 116 33.28 14.30 33.22
CA ALA A 116 34.29 14.74 32.23
C ALA A 116 35.56 13.90 32.27
N GLU A 117 36.08 13.63 33.47
CA GLU A 117 37.30 12.84 33.67
C GLU A 117 37.20 11.40 33.17
N ALA A 118 36.03 10.77 33.38
CA ALA A 118 35.78 9.42 32.86
C ALA A 118 35.61 9.43 31.35
N LEU A 119 34.98 10.47 30.77
CA LEU A 119 34.86 10.65 29.34
C LEU A 119 36.23 10.90 28.67
N ASP A 120 37.10 11.70 29.31
CA ASP A 120 38.49 11.92 28.88
C ASP A 120 39.28 10.61 28.87
N THR A 121 39.10 9.74 29.87
CA THR A 121 39.73 8.42 29.91
C THR A 121 39.36 7.57 28.68
N VAL A 122 38.09 7.53 28.31
CA VAL A 122 37.63 6.80 27.11
C VAL A 122 38.21 7.42 25.84
N ALA A 123 38.24 8.76 25.76
CA ALA A 123 38.81 9.49 24.64
C ALA A 123 40.31 9.19 24.47
N GLN A 124 41.08 9.19 25.56
CA GLN A 124 42.50 8.85 25.54
C GLN A 124 42.78 7.42 25.10
N LEU A 125 41.95 6.46 25.51
CA LEU A 125 41.98 5.09 24.98
C LEU A 125 41.68 5.04 23.46
N HIS A 126 40.97 6.03 22.93
CA HIS A 126 40.75 6.17 21.49
C HIS A 126 41.87 6.93 20.78
N GLY A 127 42.85 7.45 21.53
CA GLY A 127 43.93 8.26 20.99
C GLY A 127 43.54 9.74 20.78
N LEU A 128 42.46 10.20 21.42
CA LEU A 128 41.98 11.59 21.40
C LEU A 128 42.45 12.34 22.65
N ALA A 129 42.56 13.67 22.58
CA ALA A 129 43.05 14.49 23.65
C ALA A 129 42.02 14.68 24.79
N SER A 130 40.72 14.73 24.47
CA SER A 130 39.66 15.02 25.44
C SER A 130 38.34 14.32 25.11
N GLY A 131 37.48 14.25 26.10
CA GLY A 131 36.09 13.77 25.92
C GLY A 131 35.27 14.65 24.97
N GLN A 132 35.59 15.92 24.86
CA GLN A 132 35.01 16.84 23.89
C GLN A 132 35.34 16.41 22.44
N ASP A 133 36.59 16.01 22.20
CA ASP A 133 37.03 15.51 20.89
C ASP A 133 36.32 14.19 20.55
N LEU A 134 36.09 13.34 21.56
CA LEU A 134 35.30 12.11 21.37
C LEU A 134 33.86 12.41 21.01
N LEU A 135 33.22 13.36 21.68
CA LEU A 135 31.85 13.78 21.32
C LEU A 135 31.78 14.42 19.93
N ALA A 136 32.75 15.27 19.58
CA ALA A 136 32.85 15.87 18.26
C ALA A 136 33.05 14.83 17.14
N LEU A 137 33.80 13.77 17.40
CA LEU A 137 33.99 12.64 16.49
C LEU A 137 32.67 11.85 16.27
N LEU A 138 31.94 11.61 17.36
CA LEU A 138 30.71 10.77 17.32
C LEU A 138 29.49 11.51 16.72
N ALA A 139 29.35 12.82 16.98
CA ALA A 139 28.17 13.60 16.63
C ALA A 139 27.74 13.46 15.16
N PRO A 140 28.62 13.64 14.15
CA PRO A 140 28.21 13.55 12.75
C PRO A 140 27.76 12.14 12.36
N HIS A 141 28.32 11.10 12.98
CA HIS A 141 27.90 9.72 12.73
C HIS A 141 26.52 9.44 13.35
N VAL A 142 26.26 9.92 14.57
CA VAL A 142 24.98 9.79 15.26
C VAL A 142 23.86 10.47 14.45
N ASP A 143 24.13 11.68 13.96
CA ASP A 143 23.18 12.40 13.13
C ASP A 143 22.92 11.69 11.81
N ALA A 144 23.97 11.27 11.10
CA ALA A 144 23.83 10.61 9.80
C ALA A 144 23.06 9.28 9.91
N VAL A 145 23.40 8.43 10.88
CA VAL A 145 22.70 7.17 11.13
C VAL A 145 21.25 7.43 11.52
N GLY A 146 21.00 8.42 12.39
CA GLY A 146 19.65 8.81 12.78
C GLY A 146 18.82 9.25 11.59
N HIS A 147 19.37 10.07 10.70
CA HIS A 147 18.67 10.50 9.46
C HIS A 147 18.39 9.34 8.53
N LEU A 148 19.35 8.45 8.27
CA LEU A 148 19.13 7.27 7.43
C LEU A 148 18.07 6.33 8.01
N TYR A 149 18.08 6.16 9.33
CA TYR A 149 17.08 5.34 10.00
C TYR A 149 15.69 6.00 9.99
N ASP A 150 15.62 7.32 10.19
CA ASP A 150 14.37 8.09 10.07
C ASP A 150 13.81 8.03 8.64
N ALA A 151 14.68 8.02 7.62
CA ALA A 151 14.29 7.88 6.23
C ALA A 151 13.62 6.53 5.93
N LEU A 152 13.89 5.46 6.69
CA LEU A 152 13.13 4.21 6.60
C LEU A 152 11.63 4.38 6.96
N ASP A 153 11.32 5.39 7.77
CA ASP A 153 9.96 5.77 8.12
C ASP A 153 9.36 6.82 7.17
N SER A 154 10.19 7.55 6.43
CA SER A 154 9.77 8.64 5.53
C SER A 154 9.12 8.17 4.23
N ASP A 155 9.05 6.88 3.95
CA ASP A 155 8.09 6.31 3.00
C ASP A 155 6.61 6.40 3.48
N ARG A 156 6.39 6.89 4.70
CA ARG A 156 5.09 7.43 5.13
C ARG A 156 5.16 8.94 4.94
N PRO A 157 4.34 9.51 4.06
CA PRO A 157 4.08 10.95 4.15
C PRO A 157 3.69 11.25 5.60
N ASP A 158 4.18 12.37 6.13
CA ASP A 158 3.88 12.82 7.49
C ASP A 158 2.38 12.68 7.74
N ALA A 159 2.01 12.20 8.94
CA ALA A 159 0.61 12.05 9.30
C ALA A 159 -0.11 13.38 9.01
N LEU A 160 -1.30 13.31 8.41
CA LEU A 160 -2.07 14.52 8.14
C LEU A 160 -2.32 15.28 9.44
N PRO A 161 -2.25 16.63 9.43
CA PRO A 161 -2.55 17.44 10.59
C PRO A 161 -3.90 17.06 11.22
N GLN A 162 -3.94 17.03 12.55
CA GLN A 162 -5.19 16.79 13.29
C GLN A 162 -6.00 18.10 13.45
N ASP A 163 -5.29 19.22 13.50
CA ASP A 163 -5.88 20.55 13.51
C ASP A 163 -6.47 20.90 12.14
N ALA A 164 -7.70 21.42 12.13
CA ALA A 164 -8.45 21.69 10.90
C ALA A 164 -7.80 22.79 10.05
N GLU A 165 -7.27 23.85 10.68
CA GLU A 165 -6.65 24.97 9.98
C GLU A 165 -5.31 24.54 9.33
N ALA A 166 -4.51 23.78 10.07
CA ALA A 166 -3.26 23.23 9.55
C ALA A 166 -3.50 22.20 8.41
N LEU A 167 -4.55 21.39 8.52
CA LEU A 167 -4.97 20.45 7.47
C LEU A 167 -5.41 21.19 6.21
N GLU A 168 -6.23 22.23 6.35
CA GLU A 168 -6.71 23.07 5.25
C GLU A 168 -5.54 23.76 4.52
N ALA A 169 -4.59 24.33 5.28
CA ALA A 169 -3.40 24.95 4.71
C ALA A 169 -2.53 23.93 3.92
N MET A 170 -2.34 22.71 4.46
CA MET A 170 -1.63 21.63 3.79
C MET A 170 -2.35 21.21 2.50
N LEU A 171 -3.67 20.99 2.55
CA LEU A 171 -4.47 20.60 1.38
C LEU A 171 -4.40 21.65 0.26
N ALA A 172 -4.43 22.94 0.60
CA ALA A 172 -4.24 24.01 -0.35
C ALA A 172 -2.87 23.93 -1.06
N SER A 173 -1.81 23.58 -0.33
CA SER A 173 -0.46 23.40 -0.90
C SER A 173 -0.34 22.15 -1.77
N GLU A 174 -1.18 21.13 -1.56
CA GLU A 174 -1.17 19.86 -2.31
C GLU A 174 -2.09 19.84 -3.55
N GLY A 175 -2.67 20.99 -3.91
CA GLY A 175 -3.41 21.16 -5.17
C GLY A 175 -4.93 21.03 -5.05
N PHE A 176 -5.49 21.12 -3.86
CA PHE A 176 -6.94 21.15 -3.68
C PHE A 176 -7.48 22.57 -3.79
N ASP A 177 -8.35 22.83 -4.77
CA ASP A 177 -9.00 24.14 -4.98
C ASP A 177 -10.03 24.47 -3.90
N ASP A 178 -10.62 23.45 -3.25
CA ASP A 178 -11.58 23.58 -2.14
C ASP A 178 -11.11 22.79 -0.93
N PRO A 179 -10.05 23.25 -0.23
CA PRO A 179 -9.48 22.55 0.91
C PRO A 179 -10.45 22.44 2.09
N LEU A 180 -11.39 23.39 2.23
CA LEU A 180 -12.40 23.36 3.30
C LEU A 180 -13.33 22.15 3.18
N THR A 181 -13.87 21.90 2.00
CA THR A 181 -14.72 20.74 1.74
C THR A 181 -13.97 19.44 2.00
N VAL A 182 -12.71 19.34 1.56
CA VAL A 182 -11.88 18.15 1.78
C VAL A 182 -11.58 17.95 3.27
N THR A 183 -11.26 19.01 4.01
CA THR A 183 -11.06 18.98 5.47
C THR A 183 -12.30 18.47 6.20
N GLN A 184 -13.50 18.93 5.79
CA GLN A 184 -14.76 18.44 6.37
C GLN A 184 -14.97 16.94 6.11
N ARG A 185 -14.66 16.44 4.92
CA ARG A 185 -14.74 15.00 4.60
C ARG A 185 -13.80 14.18 5.47
N ILE A 186 -12.53 14.57 5.54
CA ILE A 186 -11.53 13.89 6.37
C ILE A 186 -11.94 13.90 7.84
N SER A 187 -12.44 15.03 8.35
CA SER A 187 -12.96 15.16 9.72
C SER A 187 -14.16 14.23 9.96
N GLY A 188 -15.04 14.10 8.97
CA GLY A 188 -16.15 13.16 9.00
C GLY A 188 -15.69 11.69 9.09
N TRP A 189 -14.68 11.32 8.34
CA TRP A 189 -14.10 9.97 8.42
C TRP A 189 -13.44 9.72 9.79
N ARG A 190 -12.67 10.68 10.30
CA ARG A 190 -12.01 10.64 11.61
C ARG A 190 -13.01 10.55 12.78
N SER A 191 -14.15 11.23 12.67
CA SER A 191 -15.22 11.17 13.69
C SER A 191 -16.08 9.91 13.62
N GLY A 192 -15.84 9.01 12.64
CA GLY A 192 -16.58 7.76 12.48
C GLY A 192 -18.02 7.95 12.00
N GLN A 193 -18.29 8.98 11.20
CA GLN A 193 -19.62 9.18 10.58
C GLN A 193 -20.01 7.98 9.72
N ALA A 194 -19.08 7.49 8.87
CA ALA A 194 -19.28 6.26 8.12
C ALA A 194 -19.30 5.04 9.05
N ARG A 195 -20.28 4.13 8.86
CA ARG A 195 -20.45 2.93 9.70
C ARG A 195 -19.20 2.06 9.78
N CYS A 196 -18.49 1.92 8.66
CA CYS A 196 -17.30 1.12 8.54
C CYS A 196 -16.06 1.71 9.26
N LEU A 197 -16.11 2.99 9.68
CA LEU A 197 -15.04 3.72 10.37
C LEU A 197 -15.29 3.94 11.87
N ARG A 198 -16.33 3.34 12.46
CA ARG A 198 -16.69 3.56 13.88
C ARG A 198 -15.74 2.93 14.89
N SER A 199 -15.01 1.88 14.50
CA SER A 199 -14.06 1.24 15.41
C SER A 199 -12.70 1.92 15.39
N ALA A 200 -12.01 1.97 16.53
CA ALA A 200 -10.66 2.51 16.64
C ALA A 200 -9.69 1.83 15.63
N ALA A 201 -9.79 0.51 15.49
CA ALA A 201 -8.96 -0.22 14.52
C ALA A 201 -9.21 0.17 13.05
N ALA A 202 -10.44 0.59 12.70
CA ALA A 202 -10.73 1.08 11.35
C ALA A 202 -10.18 2.50 11.15
N GLN A 203 -10.25 3.35 12.17
CA GLN A 203 -9.66 4.68 12.15
C GLN A 203 -8.14 4.64 12.08
N ASP A 204 -7.50 3.78 12.87
CA ASP A 204 -6.04 3.55 12.79
C ASP A 204 -5.61 3.09 11.40
N ALA A 205 -6.37 2.16 10.80
CA ALA A 205 -6.10 1.68 9.45
C ALA A 205 -6.29 2.77 8.38
N LEU A 206 -7.29 3.64 8.53
CA LEU A 206 -7.49 4.80 7.67
C LEU A 206 -6.32 5.78 7.79
N GLU A 207 -5.96 6.20 9.02
CA GLU A 207 -4.86 7.16 9.26
C GLU A 207 -3.54 6.67 8.68
N ALA A 208 -3.31 5.36 8.68
CA ALA A 208 -2.09 4.78 8.11
C ALA A 208 -1.98 4.97 6.58
N VAL A 209 -3.10 5.07 5.87
CA VAL A 209 -3.13 5.15 4.40
C VAL A 209 -3.56 6.54 3.90
N LEU A 210 -4.25 7.30 4.74
CA LEU A 210 -4.87 8.57 4.39
C LEU A 210 -3.90 9.61 3.79
N PRO A 211 -2.66 9.81 4.32
CA PRO A 211 -1.72 10.76 3.73
C PRO A 211 -1.38 10.42 2.28
N ARG A 212 -1.14 9.14 1.98
CA ARG A 212 -0.84 8.68 0.61
C ARG A 212 -2.03 8.84 -0.32
N LEU A 213 -3.23 8.54 0.17
CA LEU A 213 -4.47 8.75 -0.59
C LEU A 213 -4.66 10.22 -0.93
N VAL A 214 -4.57 11.11 0.07
CA VAL A 214 -4.76 12.55 -0.11
C VAL A 214 -3.73 13.12 -1.11
N LEU A 215 -2.44 12.80 -0.94
CA LEU A 215 -1.40 13.25 -1.87
C LEU A 215 -1.63 12.74 -3.30
N ALA A 216 -2.05 11.47 -3.46
CA ALA A 216 -2.31 10.92 -4.78
C ALA A 216 -3.55 11.57 -5.44
N LEU A 217 -4.61 11.82 -4.66
CA LEU A 217 -5.84 12.44 -5.15
C LEU A 217 -5.65 13.94 -5.42
N GLY A 218 -4.82 14.65 -4.63
CA GLY A 218 -4.49 16.05 -4.83
C GLY A 218 -3.78 16.35 -6.18
N ARG A 219 -3.07 15.35 -6.71
CA ARG A 219 -2.39 15.46 -8.02
C ARG A 219 -3.30 15.19 -9.22
N SER A 220 -4.58 14.89 -9.00
CA SER A 220 -5.54 14.66 -10.09
C SER A 220 -5.98 15.96 -10.74
N ALA A 221 -6.57 15.86 -11.94
CA ALA A 221 -7.15 17.02 -12.63
C ALA A 221 -8.37 17.62 -11.91
N ASP A 222 -9.04 16.83 -11.07
CA ASP A 222 -10.20 17.23 -10.26
C ASP A 222 -10.13 16.54 -8.88
N PRO A 223 -9.32 17.09 -7.95
CA PRO A 223 -9.07 16.50 -6.65
C PRO A 223 -10.33 16.38 -5.78
N VAL A 224 -11.22 17.38 -5.83
CA VAL A 224 -12.45 17.40 -5.03
C VAL A 224 -13.40 16.28 -5.46
N SER A 225 -13.58 16.10 -6.76
CA SER A 225 -14.39 15.00 -7.28
C SER A 225 -13.78 13.63 -6.95
N ALA A 226 -12.45 13.49 -6.97
CA ALA A 226 -11.77 12.26 -6.59
C ALA A 226 -11.99 11.92 -5.11
N ILE A 227 -11.90 12.91 -4.22
CA ILE A 227 -12.24 12.76 -2.79
C ILE A 227 -13.72 12.38 -2.60
N ASN A 228 -14.65 13.01 -3.32
CA ASN A 228 -16.07 12.68 -3.22
C ASN A 228 -16.37 11.24 -3.70
N ARG A 229 -15.63 10.74 -4.69
CA ARG A 229 -15.75 9.33 -5.13
C ARG A 229 -15.20 8.36 -4.07
N LEU A 230 -14.10 8.75 -3.39
CA LEU A 230 -13.57 7.99 -2.26
C LEU A 230 -14.57 7.96 -1.10
N ASP A 231 -15.18 9.09 -0.76
CA ASP A 231 -16.22 9.21 0.27
C ASP A 231 -17.40 8.27 -0.03
N GLY A 232 -17.92 8.32 -1.26
CA GLY A 232 -18.99 7.44 -1.71
C GLY A 232 -18.64 5.95 -1.70
N LEU A 233 -17.37 5.60 -1.87
CA LEU A 233 -16.88 4.24 -1.70
C LEU A 233 -16.85 3.85 -0.22
N ILE A 234 -16.29 4.68 0.65
CA ILE A 234 -16.20 4.46 2.11
C ILE A 234 -17.57 4.23 2.71
N ASP A 235 -18.56 5.05 2.36
CA ASP A 235 -19.93 4.95 2.89
C ASP A 235 -20.60 3.59 2.63
N ARG A 236 -20.18 2.90 1.58
CA ARG A 236 -20.77 1.61 1.15
C ARG A 236 -19.93 0.38 1.50
N LEU A 237 -18.75 0.58 2.07
CA LEU A 237 -17.92 -0.54 2.51
C LEU A 237 -18.57 -1.27 3.70
N PRO A 238 -18.68 -2.59 3.63
CA PRO A 238 -19.14 -3.37 4.78
C PRO A 238 -18.12 -3.34 5.94
N SER A 239 -16.82 -3.26 5.61
CA SER A 239 -15.72 -3.11 6.56
C SER A 239 -14.56 -2.37 5.90
N ALA A 240 -14.06 -1.33 6.55
CA ALA A 240 -12.94 -0.52 6.07
C ALA A 240 -11.57 -1.08 6.45
N ILE A 241 -11.48 -1.81 7.58
CA ILE A 241 -10.21 -2.27 8.17
C ILE A 241 -9.38 -3.08 7.16
N ASN A 242 -10.00 -4.07 6.54
CA ASN A 242 -9.29 -4.97 5.62
C ASN A 242 -8.80 -4.25 4.38
N LEU A 243 -9.64 -3.37 3.80
CA LEU A 243 -9.26 -2.58 2.64
C LEU A 243 -8.09 -1.66 2.96
N PHE A 244 -8.18 -0.84 4.03
CA PHE A 244 -7.12 0.13 4.33
C PHE A 244 -5.81 -0.54 4.74
N ARG A 245 -5.83 -1.60 5.53
CA ARG A 245 -4.62 -2.39 5.81
C ARG A 245 -4.00 -2.97 4.55
N LEU A 246 -4.82 -3.39 3.62
CA LEU A 246 -4.35 -3.93 2.36
C LEU A 246 -3.76 -2.83 1.46
N LEU A 247 -4.37 -1.65 1.41
CA LEU A 247 -3.83 -0.49 0.70
C LEU A 247 -2.51 0.00 1.33
N GLU A 248 -2.40 -0.03 2.65
CA GLU A 248 -1.14 0.23 3.36
C GLU A 248 -0.06 -0.79 2.95
N ALA A 249 -0.42 -2.06 2.92
CA ALA A 249 0.48 -3.17 2.63
C ALA A 249 0.86 -3.29 1.15
N ARG A 250 0.00 -2.84 0.23
CA ARG A 250 0.17 -2.98 -1.23
C ARG A 250 0.13 -1.62 -1.95
N PRO A 251 1.25 -0.92 -2.07
CA PRO A 251 1.29 0.39 -2.75
C PRO A 251 0.78 0.36 -4.20
N GLN A 252 0.94 -0.77 -4.90
CA GLN A 252 0.42 -0.95 -6.25
C GLN A 252 -1.12 -0.94 -6.28
N LEU A 253 -1.78 -1.58 -5.30
CA LEU A 253 -3.23 -1.56 -5.20
C LEU A 253 -3.75 -0.15 -4.88
N LEU A 254 -3.05 0.57 -3.99
CA LEU A 254 -3.37 1.97 -3.69
C LEU A 254 -3.28 2.82 -4.97
N ARG A 255 -2.24 2.64 -5.79
CA ARG A 255 -2.09 3.35 -7.06
C ARG A 255 -3.25 3.04 -8.00
N VAL A 256 -3.58 1.76 -8.22
CA VAL A 256 -4.72 1.36 -9.07
C VAL A 256 -6.02 1.99 -8.59
N LEU A 257 -6.29 1.96 -7.29
CA LEU A 257 -7.49 2.58 -6.71
C LEU A 257 -7.51 4.10 -6.95
N THR A 258 -6.39 4.79 -6.70
CA THR A 258 -6.30 6.24 -6.93
C THR A 258 -6.44 6.59 -8.41
N ASP A 259 -5.84 5.80 -9.32
CA ASP A 259 -6.00 6.00 -10.76
C ASP A 259 -7.47 5.87 -11.18
N ILE A 260 -8.21 4.87 -10.68
CA ILE A 260 -9.64 4.72 -10.91
C ILE A 260 -10.41 5.93 -10.38
N LEU A 261 -10.15 6.35 -9.14
CA LEU A 261 -10.86 7.48 -8.52
C LEU A 261 -10.59 8.81 -9.24
N CYS A 262 -9.38 9.01 -9.75
CA CYS A 262 -8.96 10.24 -10.43
C CYS A 262 -9.43 10.30 -11.89
N THR A 263 -9.33 9.17 -12.64
CA THR A 263 -9.42 9.22 -14.11
C THR A 263 -10.64 8.51 -14.68
N ALA A 264 -11.31 7.62 -13.92
CA ALA A 264 -12.39 6.76 -14.40
C ALA A 264 -13.68 6.87 -13.57
N PRO A 265 -14.46 7.97 -13.72
CA PRO A 265 -15.67 8.20 -12.90
C PRO A 265 -16.70 7.05 -12.95
N THR A 266 -16.84 6.40 -14.10
CA THR A 266 -17.76 5.26 -14.27
C THR A 266 -17.32 4.05 -13.46
N LEU A 267 -16.03 3.70 -13.50
CA LEU A 267 -15.49 2.61 -12.69
C LEU A 267 -15.55 2.93 -11.19
N ALA A 268 -15.27 4.17 -10.80
CA ALA A 268 -15.41 4.62 -9.42
C ALA A 268 -16.88 4.52 -8.93
N ALA A 269 -17.86 4.87 -9.80
CA ALA A 269 -19.26 4.69 -9.50
C ALA A 269 -19.67 3.20 -9.39
N ASP A 270 -19.06 2.32 -10.20
CA ASP A 270 -19.27 0.87 -10.10
C ASP A 270 -18.72 0.33 -8.77
N LEU A 271 -17.50 0.73 -8.36
CA LEU A 271 -16.95 0.40 -7.05
C LEU A 271 -17.84 0.86 -5.89
N SER A 272 -18.35 2.10 -5.97
CA SER A 272 -19.25 2.63 -4.94
C SER A 272 -20.56 1.85 -4.87
N ARG A 273 -21.10 1.36 -5.99
CA ARG A 273 -22.32 0.53 -6.03
C ARG A 273 -22.11 -0.90 -5.59
N ARG A 274 -20.93 -1.47 -5.88
CA ARG A 274 -20.56 -2.87 -5.64
C ARG A 274 -19.15 -2.97 -5.09
N ALA A 275 -19.03 -2.84 -3.78
CA ALA A 275 -17.73 -2.95 -3.10
C ALA A 275 -17.03 -4.30 -3.33
N SER A 276 -17.78 -5.37 -3.67
CA SER A 276 -17.22 -6.68 -4.02
C SER A 276 -16.32 -6.67 -5.29
N LEU A 277 -16.44 -5.64 -6.14
CA LEU A 277 -15.51 -5.48 -7.27
C LEU A 277 -14.06 -5.24 -6.82
N LEU A 278 -13.86 -4.76 -5.59
CA LEU A 278 -12.52 -4.65 -5.00
C LEU A 278 -11.83 -6.01 -4.85
N ASP A 279 -12.58 -7.09 -4.65
CA ASP A 279 -12.02 -8.44 -4.48
C ASP A 279 -11.19 -8.84 -5.71
N GLY A 280 -11.70 -8.54 -6.92
CA GLY A 280 -10.96 -8.77 -8.16
C GLY A 280 -9.65 -7.99 -8.29
N LEU A 281 -9.59 -6.77 -7.74
CA LEU A 281 -8.35 -5.99 -7.66
C LEU A 281 -7.39 -6.55 -6.62
N ILE A 282 -7.92 -6.99 -5.49
CA ILE A 282 -7.18 -7.57 -4.37
C ILE A 282 -6.49 -8.87 -4.79
N ASP A 283 -7.22 -9.74 -5.46
CA ASP A 283 -6.75 -11.06 -5.91
C ASP A 283 -5.98 -10.99 -7.24
N ALA A 284 -5.86 -9.79 -7.80
CA ALA A 284 -5.24 -9.52 -9.11
C ALA A 284 -5.93 -10.20 -10.30
N THR A 285 -7.10 -10.84 -10.11
CA THR A 285 -7.86 -11.50 -11.19
C THR A 285 -8.42 -10.51 -12.20
N ALA A 286 -8.54 -9.22 -11.84
CA ALA A 286 -8.89 -8.15 -12.77
C ALA A 286 -7.87 -7.96 -13.92
N PHE A 287 -6.66 -8.50 -13.78
CA PHE A 287 -5.58 -8.40 -14.77
C PHE A 287 -5.40 -9.67 -15.60
N ASP A 288 -6.21 -10.70 -15.35
CA ASP A 288 -6.16 -11.93 -16.10
C ASP A 288 -6.62 -11.71 -17.56
N VAL A 289 -6.02 -12.49 -18.46
CA VAL A 289 -6.44 -12.49 -19.87
C VAL A 289 -7.85 -13.02 -19.96
N LEU A 290 -8.74 -12.23 -20.59
CA LEU A 290 -10.13 -12.64 -20.75
C LEU A 290 -10.20 -13.87 -21.69
N PRO A 291 -10.87 -14.97 -21.27
CA PRO A 291 -10.99 -16.17 -22.06
C PRO A 291 -11.91 -15.96 -23.31
N ASP A 292 -12.10 -17.01 -24.07
CA ASP A 292 -13.02 -17.01 -25.21
C ASP A 292 -14.50 -16.97 -24.79
N VAL A 293 -15.38 -16.75 -25.75
CA VAL A 293 -16.85 -16.65 -25.54
C VAL A 293 -17.41 -17.91 -24.87
N ALA A 294 -16.94 -19.09 -25.28
CA ALA A 294 -17.45 -20.36 -24.77
C ALA A 294 -17.10 -20.54 -23.28
N ALA A 295 -15.87 -20.21 -22.89
CA ALA A 295 -15.43 -20.28 -21.49
C ALA A 295 -16.12 -19.22 -20.63
N ILE A 296 -16.35 -18.00 -21.15
CA ILE A 296 -17.14 -16.98 -20.46
C ILE A 296 -18.56 -17.47 -20.26
N ALA A 297 -19.21 -17.97 -21.32
CA ALA A 297 -20.57 -18.48 -21.25
C ALA A 297 -20.71 -19.64 -20.26
N ALA A 298 -19.73 -20.54 -20.19
CA ALA A 298 -19.69 -21.60 -19.19
C ALA A 298 -19.68 -21.06 -17.76
N ARG A 299 -18.91 -19.98 -17.48
CA ARG A 299 -18.90 -19.32 -16.17
C ARG A 299 -20.21 -18.60 -15.83
N LEU A 300 -20.90 -18.07 -16.84
CA LEU A 300 -22.18 -17.36 -16.68
C LEU A 300 -23.34 -18.32 -16.37
N ARG A 301 -23.29 -19.58 -16.85
CA ARG A 301 -24.33 -20.57 -16.57
C ARG A 301 -24.34 -20.95 -15.10
N VAL A 302 -25.55 -21.12 -14.57
CA VAL A 302 -25.78 -21.67 -13.24
C VAL A 302 -25.89 -23.20 -13.36
N GLU A 303 -25.06 -23.93 -12.63
CA GLU A 303 -25.02 -25.39 -12.64
C GLU A 303 -26.24 -26.03 -11.94
N ASP A 304 -26.89 -25.27 -11.03
CA ASP A 304 -28.10 -25.74 -10.34
C ASP A 304 -29.31 -25.70 -11.29
N GLY A 305 -29.75 -26.88 -11.73
CA GLY A 305 -30.91 -27.03 -12.58
C GLY A 305 -32.26 -26.60 -11.95
N ARG A 306 -32.27 -26.23 -10.65
CA ARG A 306 -33.43 -25.73 -9.92
C ARG A 306 -33.48 -24.20 -9.85
N ALA A 307 -32.43 -23.53 -10.29
CA ALA A 307 -32.37 -22.07 -10.25
C ALA A 307 -33.47 -21.46 -11.11
N SER A 308 -34.18 -20.47 -10.57
CA SER A 308 -35.18 -19.67 -11.27
C SER A 308 -34.56 -18.85 -12.41
N LEU A 309 -35.37 -18.38 -13.35
CA LEU A 309 -34.90 -17.46 -14.39
C LEU A 309 -34.29 -16.19 -13.77
N GLU A 310 -34.90 -15.66 -12.72
CA GLU A 310 -34.42 -14.46 -12.03
C GLU A 310 -33.02 -14.67 -11.44
N GLU A 311 -32.80 -15.78 -10.76
CA GLU A 311 -31.47 -16.14 -10.18
C GLU A 311 -30.41 -16.31 -11.29
N ARG A 312 -30.77 -16.87 -12.43
CA ARG A 312 -29.86 -16.98 -13.59
C ARG A 312 -29.52 -15.61 -14.17
N LEU A 313 -30.51 -14.73 -14.34
CA LEU A 313 -30.31 -13.38 -14.85
C LEU A 313 -29.45 -12.54 -13.89
N ASP A 314 -29.66 -12.65 -12.57
CA ASP A 314 -28.88 -11.95 -11.58
C ASP A 314 -27.41 -12.44 -11.55
N ARG A 315 -27.20 -13.73 -11.70
CA ARG A 315 -25.85 -14.28 -11.86
C ARG A 315 -25.14 -13.72 -13.09
N VAL A 316 -25.82 -13.66 -14.21
CA VAL A 316 -25.27 -13.07 -15.46
C VAL A 316 -24.94 -11.60 -15.23
N ARG A 317 -25.84 -10.80 -14.64
CA ARG A 317 -25.59 -9.37 -14.34
C ARG A 317 -24.39 -9.17 -13.45
N GLN A 318 -24.25 -10.00 -12.41
CA GLN A 318 -23.13 -9.92 -11.48
C GLN A 318 -21.81 -10.18 -12.20
N LEU A 319 -21.67 -11.32 -12.87
CA LEU A 319 -20.43 -11.73 -13.53
C LEU A 319 -20.05 -10.82 -14.70
N VAL A 320 -21.02 -10.41 -15.50
CA VAL A 320 -20.80 -9.43 -16.58
C VAL A 320 -20.29 -8.12 -16.01
N GLY A 321 -20.85 -7.65 -14.88
CA GLY A 321 -20.37 -6.46 -14.18
C GLY A 321 -18.93 -6.59 -13.71
N GLU A 322 -18.55 -7.73 -13.14
CA GLU A 322 -17.18 -8.03 -12.70
C GLU A 322 -16.20 -8.04 -13.88
N LEU A 323 -16.54 -8.74 -14.98
CA LEU A 323 -15.70 -8.81 -16.17
C LEU A 323 -15.54 -7.46 -16.86
N ARG A 324 -16.63 -6.69 -16.99
CA ARG A 324 -16.59 -5.32 -17.55
C ARG A 324 -15.73 -4.38 -16.71
N PHE A 325 -15.86 -4.46 -15.39
CA PHE A 325 -15.03 -3.68 -14.47
C PHE A 325 -13.54 -4.04 -14.62
N ALA A 326 -13.22 -5.34 -14.66
CA ALA A 326 -11.85 -5.82 -14.85
C ALA A 326 -11.22 -5.28 -16.16
N LEU A 327 -11.96 -5.34 -17.27
CA LEU A 327 -11.54 -4.79 -18.55
C LEU A 327 -11.32 -3.26 -18.49
N GLY A 328 -12.18 -2.53 -17.79
CA GLY A 328 -12.03 -1.09 -17.58
C GLY A 328 -10.78 -0.74 -16.78
N VAL A 329 -10.50 -1.51 -15.74
CA VAL A 329 -9.27 -1.35 -14.93
C VAL A 329 -8.02 -1.58 -15.78
N GLN A 330 -7.98 -2.60 -16.64
CA GLN A 330 -6.84 -2.88 -17.52
C GLN A 330 -6.51 -1.70 -18.45
N ILE A 331 -7.53 -0.95 -18.90
CA ILE A 331 -7.33 0.29 -19.68
C ILE A 331 -6.72 1.38 -18.80
N VAL A 332 -7.29 1.62 -17.61
CA VAL A 332 -6.88 2.70 -16.70
C VAL A 332 -5.42 2.56 -16.28
N VAL A 333 -4.98 1.33 -15.98
CA VAL A 333 -3.60 1.07 -15.57
C VAL A 333 -2.63 0.82 -16.73
N GLY A 334 -3.13 0.87 -17.99
CA GLY A 334 -2.30 0.59 -19.16
C GLY A 334 -1.79 -0.86 -19.26
N ALA A 335 -2.48 -1.81 -18.62
CA ALA A 335 -2.05 -3.22 -18.60
C ALA A 335 -2.37 -3.95 -19.92
N SER A 336 -3.35 -3.47 -20.69
CA SER A 336 -3.78 -4.06 -21.94
C SER A 336 -4.02 -3.01 -23.01
N ASP A 337 -3.81 -3.38 -24.26
CA ASP A 337 -4.12 -2.54 -25.41
C ASP A 337 -5.63 -2.25 -25.50
N PRO A 338 -6.06 -0.99 -25.68
CA PRO A 338 -7.47 -0.61 -25.73
C PRO A 338 -8.29 -1.34 -26.80
N VAL A 339 -7.71 -1.69 -27.95
CA VAL A 339 -8.39 -2.43 -29.01
C VAL A 339 -8.65 -3.89 -28.56
N SER A 340 -7.66 -4.51 -27.92
CA SER A 340 -7.83 -5.84 -27.33
C SER A 340 -8.90 -5.87 -26.24
N VAL A 341 -8.99 -4.82 -25.44
CA VAL A 341 -10.04 -4.65 -24.42
C VAL A 341 -11.42 -4.44 -25.06
N ALA A 342 -11.50 -3.68 -26.15
CA ALA A 342 -12.76 -3.51 -26.90
C ALA A 342 -13.30 -4.86 -27.41
N GLY A 343 -12.43 -5.72 -27.93
CA GLY A 343 -12.76 -7.11 -28.25
C GLY A 343 -13.19 -7.94 -27.03
N GLY A 344 -12.59 -7.65 -25.86
CA GLY A 344 -12.98 -8.23 -24.59
C GLY A 344 -14.43 -7.90 -24.19
N TYR A 345 -14.82 -6.63 -24.27
CA TYR A 345 -16.20 -6.21 -24.02
C TYR A 345 -17.20 -6.90 -24.96
N ALA A 346 -16.84 -7.04 -26.24
CA ALA A 346 -17.69 -7.73 -27.22
C ALA A 346 -17.89 -9.22 -26.87
N ARG A 347 -16.79 -9.92 -26.49
CA ARG A 347 -16.88 -11.33 -26.05
C ARG A 347 -17.75 -11.50 -24.80
N VAL A 348 -17.66 -10.59 -23.83
CA VAL A 348 -18.50 -10.61 -22.62
C VAL A 348 -19.97 -10.42 -22.99
N ALA A 349 -20.29 -9.48 -23.89
CA ALA A 349 -21.65 -9.22 -24.34
C ALA A 349 -22.19 -10.41 -25.13
N GLU A 350 -21.42 -11.00 -26.05
CA GLU A 350 -21.81 -12.19 -26.82
C GLU A 350 -22.12 -13.38 -25.91
N ALA A 351 -21.25 -13.67 -24.94
CA ALA A 351 -21.48 -14.73 -23.97
C ALA A 351 -22.72 -14.49 -23.11
N ALA A 352 -22.96 -13.24 -22.70
CA ALA A 352 -24.18 -12.87 -21.96
C ALA A 352 -25.44 -13.07 -22.77
N ILE A 353 -25.46 -12.61 -24.04
CA ILE A 353 -26.60 -12.79 -24.96
C ILE A 353 -26.87 -14.28 -25.16
N LEU A 354 -25.84 -15.08 -25.39
CA LEU A 354 -25.98 -16.53 -25.57
C LEU A 354 -26.65 -17.18 -24.35
N VAL A 355 -26.13 -16.93 -23.13
CA VAL A 355 -26.66 -17.55 -21.90
C VAL A 355 -28.06 -17.05 -21.55
N VAL A 356 -28.33 -15.75 -21.73
CA VAL A 356 -29.65 -15.17 -21.47
C VAL A 356 -30.68 -15.69 -22.46
N SER A 357 -30.37 -15.76 -23.76
CA SER A 357 -31.28 -16.29 -24.79
C SER A 357 -31.61 -17.77 -24.55
N GLU A 358 -30.63 -18.60 -24.18
CA GLU A 358 -30.85 -19.99 -23.77
C GLU A 358 -31.82 -20.09 -22.58
N ALA A 359 -31.59 -19.28 -21.53
CA ALA A 359 -32.42 -19.32 -20.33
C ALA A 359 -33.83 -18.86 -20.57
N VAL A 360 -34.02 -17.77 -21.33
CA VAL A 360 -35.35 -17.23 -21.66
C VAL A 360 -36.11 -18.16 -22.61
N THR A 361 -35.44 -18.76 -23.60
CA THR A 361 -36.06 -19.73 -24.51
C THR A 361 -36.53 -20.97 -23.74
N ALA A 362 -35.71 -21.50 -22.85
CA ALA A 362 -36.08 -22.65 -22.03
C ALA A 362 -37.31 -22.35 -21.13
N GLU A 363 -37.37 -21.17 -20.51
CA GLU A 363 -38.51 -20.74 -19.69
C GLU A 363 -39.78 -20.59 -20.56
N PHE A 364 -39.64 -19.97 -21.73
CA PHE A 364 -40.76 -19.83 -22.69
C PHE A 364 -41.29 -21.19 -23.15
N GLU A 365 -40.40 -22.10 -23.53
CA GLU A 365 -40.78 -23.46 -23.96
C GLU A 365 -41.43 -24.27 -22.83
N ALA A 366 -40.98 -24.08 -21.58
CA ALA A 366 -41.61 -24.73 -20.43
C ALA A 366 -43.03 -24.23 -20.16
N ALA A 367 -43.29 -22.93 -20.38
CA ALA A 367 -44.61 -22.32 -20.16
C ALA A 367 -45.58 -22.54 -21.33
N HIS A 368 -45.09 -22.49 -22.57
CA HIS A 368 -45.95 -22.42 -23.79
C HIS A 368 -45.75 -23.60 -24.75
N GLY A 369 -44.80 -24.47 -24.48
CA GLY A 369 -44.41 -25.53 -25.38
C GLY A 369 -43.47 -25.04 -26.50
N LYS A 370 -42.82 -26.00 -27.16
CA LYS A 370 -41.92 -25.72 -28.26
C LYS A 370 -42.68 -25.38 -29.53
N VAL A 371 -42.33 -24.30 -30.21
CA VAL A 371 -42.90 -23.91 -31.50
C VAL A 371 -42.20 -24.71 -32.61
N PRO A 372 -42.90 -25.62 -33.32
CA PRO A 372 -42.28 -26.44 -34.33
C PRO A 372 -41.75 -25.63 -35.52
N GLY A 373 -40.52 -25.89 -35.93
CA GLY A 373 -39.87 -25.21 -37.06
C GLY A 373 -39.44 -23.76 -36.81
N SER A 374 -39.51 -23.30 -35.57
CA SER A 374 -38.97 -21.97 -35.19
C SER A 374 -37.53 -22.04 -34.75
N GLU A 375 -36.79 -21.00 -35.07
CA GLU A 375 -35.41 -20.77 -34.59
C GLU A 375 -35.25 -19.29 -34.24
N LEU A 376 -34.63 -19.01 -33.07
CA LEU A 376 -34.31 -17.65 -32.67
C LEU A 376 -32.99 -17.25 -33.29
N ILE A 377 -32.97 -16.17 -34.08
CA ILE A 377 -31.79 -15.60 -34.68
C ILE A 377 -31.54 -14.23 -34.04
N ILE A 378 -30.33 -14.01 -33.50
CA ILE A 378 -29.89 -12.74 -32.92
C ILE A 378 -28.82 -12.17 -33.84
N LEU A 379 -29.06 -10.98 -34.40
CA LEU A 379 -28.14 -10.28 -35.28
C LEU A 379 -27.44 -9.15 -34.52
N ALA A 380 -26.11 -9.23 -34.39
CA ALA A 380 -25.30 -8.16 -33.84
C ALA A 380 -24.95 -7.13 -34.94
N LEU A 381 -25.23 -5.86 -34.70
CA LEU A 381 -24.97 -4.76 -35.62
C LEU A 381 -24.01 -3.72 -34.97
N GLY A 382 -23.49 -2.82 -35.79
CA GLY A 382 -22.64 -1.72 -35.35
C GLY A 382 -21.38 -2.22 -34.61
N ARG A 383 -21.07 -1.63 -33.48
CA ARG A 383 -19.87 -1.99 -32.68
C ARG A 383 -19.89 -3.41 -32.16
N MET A 384 -21.08 -3.91 -31.80
CA MET A 384 -21.22 -5.29 -31.36
C MET A 384 -20.90 -6.25 -32.50
N GLY A 385 -21.45 -6.01 -33.72
CA GLY A 385 -21.17 -6.82 -34.91
C GLY A 385 -19.71 -6.70 -35.39
N GLY A 386 -19.07 -5.57 -35.14
CA GLY A 386 -17.63 -5.35 -35.42
C GLY A 386 -16.69 -5.92 -34.35
N GLY A 387 -17.21 -6.42 -33.24
CA GLY A 387 -16.38 -6.95 -32.15
C GLY A 387 -15.66 -5.87 -31.35
N GLU A 388 -16.13 -4.63 -31.31
CA GLU A 388 -15.49 -3.47 -30.71
C GLU A 388 -16.45 -2.70 -29.81
N LEU A 389 -16.69 -3.20 -28.59
CA LEU A 389 -17.50 -2.50 -27.61
C LEU A 389 -16.62 -1.66 -26.66
N THR A 390 -17.24 -0.70 -25.99
CA THR A 390 -16.60 0.12 -24.94
C THR A 390 -17.29 -0.10 -23.61
N HIS A 391 -16.69 0.40 -22.52
CA HIS A 391 -17.31 0.33 -21.20
C HIS A 391 -18.69 0.99 -21.15
N ALA A 392 -18.91 2.06 -21.92
CA ALA A 392 -20.18 2.80 -22.00
C ALA A 392 -21.14 2.24 -23.07
N SER A 393 -20.82 1.12 -23.74
CA SER A 393 -21.74 0.48 -24.69
C SER A 393 -22.85 -0.27 -23.93
N ASP A 394 -24.10 -0.06 -24.36
CA ASP A 394 -25.30 -0.72 -23.82
C ASP A 394 -25.37 -2.17 -24.28
#